data_0c4cb5c0debbc3ba2c36b1ca6f3cf1e0
#
_entry.id   0c4cb5c0debbc3ba2c36b1ca6f3cf1e0
#
_cell.length_a   1.000
_cell.length_b   1.000
_cell.length_c   1.000
_cell.angle_alpha   90.00
_cell.angle_beta   90.00
_cell.angle_gamma   90.00
#
_symmetry.space_group_name_H-M   'P 1'
#
loop_
_entity.id
_entity.type
_entity.pdbx_description
1 polymer ?
#
loop_
_entity_poly.entity_id
_entity_poly.type
_entity_poly.pdbx_seq_one_letter_code
_entity_poly.pdbx_strand_id
1 'polypeptide(L)'
;MAAPTHLVDNSVIARTGKPLVAAALEAKVLGGLLASCSITALEQLFSARNGEEHRARRADIELRYALVPIDQATLDRAIEVQGLLAEKAQHRAASIPDLVVAAAGERAGLTVLHYDADFELIATVTGQPTEWVVPRGSID
;
A
#
# COMPACT_ATOMS: atom_id res chain seq x y z
N MET A 1 19.60 10.15 -7.41
CA MET A 1 18.49 9.22 -7.29
C MET A 1 17.35 9.87 -6.52
N ALA A 2 16.14 9.79 -7.05
CA ALA A 2 14.97 10.27 -6.34
C ALA A 2 14.63 9.32 -5.18
N ALA A 3 14.26 9.87 -4.03
CA ALA A 3 13.72 9.08 -2.93
C ALA A 3 12.26 8.72 -3.24
N PRO A 4 11.75 7.57 -2.77
CA PRO A 4 10.34 7.24 -2.90
C PRO A 4 9.45 8.29 -2.26
N THR A 5 8.29 8.54 -2.87
CA THR A 5 7.31 9.49 -2.38
C THR A 5 6.00 8.81 -1.98
N HIS A 6 5.73 7.63 -2.53
CA HIS A 6 4.48 6.91 -2.33
C HIS A 6 4.73 5.45 -1.94
N LEU A 7 3.96 4.96 -1.00
CA LEU A 7 3.87 3.54 -0.68
C LEU A 7 2.64 2.98 -1.38
N VAL A 8 2.84 2.02 -2.27
CA VAL A 8 1.76 1.45 -3.09
C VAL A 8 1.09 0.31 -2.36
N ASP A 9 -0.24 0.38 -2.23
CA ASP A 9 -1.04 -0.71 -1.68
C ASP A 9 -1.38 -1.74 -2.75
N ASN A 10 -1.68 -2.96 -2.32
CA ASN A 10 -2.09 -4.04 -3.23
C ASN A 10 -3.36 -3.71 -4.02
N SER A 11 -4.25 -2.86 -3.48
CA SER A 11 -5.45 -2.42 -4.21
C SER A 11 -5.12 -1.72 -5.53
N VAL A 12 -3.96 -1.07 -5.62
CA VAL A 12 -3.45 -0.47 -6.87
C VAL A 12 -2.85 -1.54 -7.76
N ILE A 13 -1.98 -2.37 -7.19
CA ILE A 13 -1.24 -3.38 -7.94
C ILE A 13 -2.18 -4.39 -8.59
N ALA A 14 -3.24 -4.79 -7.89
CA ALA A 14 -4.26 -5.69 -8.42
C ALA A 14 -5.03 -5.09 -9.61
N ARG A 15 -4.93 -3.80 -9.83
CA ARG A 15 -5.63 -3.06 -10.89
C ARG A 15 -4.71 -2.54 -12.00
N THR A 16 -3.45 -2.97 -12.03
CA THR A 16 -2.49 -2.52 -13.07
C THR A 16 -2.88 -2.96 -14.48
N GLY A 17 -3.78 -3.93 -14.62
CA GLY A 17 -4.37 -4.28 -15.91
C GLY A 17 -5.36 -3.22 -16.45
N LYS A 18 -5.78 -2.27 -15.62
CA LYS A 18 -6.66 -1.17 -16.04
C LYS A 18 -5.80 -0.08 -16.66
N PRO A 19 -6.10 0.38 -17.90
CA PRO A 19 -5.27 1.38 -18.58
C PRO A 19 -5.07 2.68 -17.79
N LEU A 20 -6.10 3.15 -17.09
CA LEU A 20 -5.99 4.38 -16.29
C LEU A 20 -4.99 4.21 -15.13
N VAL A 21 -4.96 3.05 -14.49
CA VAL A 21 -4.03 2.76 -13.40
C VAL A 21 -2.61 2.63 -13.94
N ALA A 22 -2.42 1.87 -15.01
CA ALA A 22 -1.12 1.71 -15.66
C ALA A 22 -0.53 3.06 -16.05
N ALA A 23 -1.34 3.93 -16.66
CA ALA A 23 -0.91 5.27 -17.06
C ALA A 23 -0.52 6.14 -15.86
N ALA A 24 -1.30 6.08 -14.77
CA ALA A 24 -1.02 6.84 -13.55
C ALA A 24 0.29 6.39 -12.87
N LEU A 25 0.65 5.12 -12.98
CA LEU A 25 1.85 4.57 -12.35
C LEU A 25 3.12 4.74 -13.18
N GLU A 26 3.01 4.78 -14.49
CA GLU A 26 4.17 4.71 -15.39
C GLU A 26 5.27 5.73 -15.04
N ALA A 27 4.92 7.00 -14.93
CA ALA A 27 5.89 8.04 -14.62
C ALA A 27 6.52 7.85 -13.24
N LYS A 28 5.74 7.40 -12.26
CA LYS A 28 6.22 7.16 -10.90
C LYS A 28 7.20 5.97 -10.86
N VAL A 29 6.89 4.90 -11.57
CA VAL A 29 7.78 3.73 -11.68
C VAL A 29 9.10 4.13 -12.32
N LEU A 30 9.06 4.83 -13.46
CA LEU A 30 10.26 5.27 -14.16
C LEU A 30 11.11 6.23 -13.33
N GLY A 31 10.49 7.07 -12.51
CA GLY A 31 11.19 7.99 -11.62
C GLY A 31 11.73 7.37 -10.34
N GLY A 32 11.46 6.11 -10.08
CA GLY A 32 11.88 5.46 -8.83
C GLY A 32 11.13 5.96 -7.60
N LEU A 33 9.91 6.46 -7.77
CA LEU A 33 9.15 7.13 -6.72
C LEU A 33 8.27 6.21 -5.87
N LEU A 34 8.21 4.91 -6.22
CA LEU A 34 7.32 3.97 -5.55
C LEU A 34 8.07 3.08 -4.57
N ALA A 35 7.49 2.94 -3.39
CA ALA A 35 7.90 1.98 -2.38
C ALA A 35 6.81 0.91 -2.21
N SER A 36 7.19 -0.21 -1.65
CA SER A 36 6.29 -1.27 -1.24
C SER A 36 6.73 -1.79 0.13
N CYS A 37 5.96 -2.70 0.70
CA CYS A 37 6.31 -3.36 1.95
C CYS A 37 6.00 -4.86 1.85
N SER A 38 6.53 -5.62 2.80
CA SER A 38 6.42 -7.08 2.75
C SER A 38 4.97 -7.60 2.80
N ILE A 39 4.07 -6.90 3.47
CA ILE A 39 2.65 -7.28 3.50
C ILE A 39 2.06 -7.23 2.09
N THR A 40 2.31 -6.15 1.37
CA THR A 40 1.86 -6.00 -0.02
C THR A 40 2.51 -7.03 -0.93
N ALA A 41 3.81 -7.28 -0.75
CA ALA A 41 4.51 -8.31 -1.50
C ALA A 41 3.90 -9.70 -1.26
N LEU A 42 3.61 -10.04 0.00
CA LEU A 42 2.98 -11.32 0.33
C LEU A 42 1.60 -11.46 -0.34
N GLU A 43 0.81 -10.40 -0.37
CA GLU A 43 -0.48 -10.42 -1.04
C GLU A 43 -0.35 -10.62 -2.54
N GLN A 44 0.61 -9.95 -3.18
CA GLN A 44 0.88 -10.13 -4.62
C GLN A 44 1.37 -11.53 -4.94
N LEU A 45 2.24 -12.08 -4.09
CA LEU A 45 2.86 -13.39 -4.30
C LEU A 45 1.92 -14.54 -3.96
N PHE A 46 0.88 -14.29 -3.16
CA PHE A 46 -0.09 -15.29 -2.74
C PHE A 46 -0.77 -16.00 -3.92
N SER A 47 -1.03 -15.29 -5.01
CA SER A 47 -1.69 -15.83 -6.20
C SER A 47 -0.74 -16.48 -7.20
N ALA A 48 0.55 -16.59 -6.92
CA ALA A 48 1.48 -17.30 -7.78
C ALA A 48 1.09 -18.79 -7.86
N ARG A 49 1.10 -19.34 -9.06
CA ARG A 49 0.63 -20.71 -9.31
C ARG A 49 1.67 -21.77 -8.96
N ASN A 50 2.94 -21.39 -8.90
CA ASN A 50 4.06 -22.29 -8.61
C ASN A 50 5.30 -21.50 -8.19
N GLY A 51 6.37 -22.21 -7.82
CA GLY A 51 7.60 -21.58 -7.35
C GLY A 51 8.31 -20.73 -8.41
N GLU A 52 8.25 -21.14 -9.66
CA GLU A 52 8.87 -20.37 -10.76
C GLU A 52 8.19 -19.01 -10.92
N GLU A 53 6.87 -18.98 -10.92
CA GLU A 53 6.10 -17.74 -11.01
C GLU A 53 6.31 -16.86 -9.77
N HIS A 54 6.38 -17.47 -8.60
CA HIS A 54 6.69 -16.74 -7.36
C HIS A 54 8.04 -16.04 -7.46
N ARG A 55 9.09 -16.75 -7.90
CA ARG A 55 10.43 -16.17 -8.05
C ARG A 55 10.45 -15.04 -9.05
N ALA A 56 9.79 -15.20 -10.19
CA ALA A 56 9.73 -14.17 -11.23
C ALA A 56 9.02 -12.91 -10.74
N ARG A 57 7.88 -13.05 -10.06
CA ARG A 57 7.15 -11.92 -9.50
C ARG A 57 7.95 -11.23 -8.40
N ARG A 58 8.62 -12.00 -7.54
CA ARG A 58 9.45 -11.42 -6.48
C ARG A 58 10.58 -10.57 -7.06
N ALA A 59 11.25 -11.06 -8.10
CA ALA A 59 12.29 -10.30 -8.77
C ALA A 59 11.75 -9.00 -9.38
N ASP A 60 10.56 -9.04 -9.96
CA ASP A 60 9.91 -7.87 -10.53
C ASP A 60 9.56 -6.83 -9.46
N ILE A 61 9.02 -7.27 -8.32
CA ILE A 61 8.73 -6.40 -7.18
C ILE A 61 10.00 -5.70 -6.69
N GLU A 62 11.10 -6.44 -6.55
CA GLU A 62 12.37 -5.90 -6.08
C GLU A 62 12.96 -4.87 -7.05
N LEU A 63 12.69 -5.00 -8.35
CA LEU A 63 13.13 -4.03 -9.36
C LEU A 63 12.29 -2.75 -9.36
N ARG A 64 10.99 -2.87 -9.11
CA ARG A 64 10.05 -1.74 -9.25
C ARG A 64 9.96 -0.87 -8.01
N TYR A 65 10.14 -1.47 -6.83
CA TYR A 65 9.82 -0.81 -5.57
C TYR A 65 10.98 -0.81 -4.60
N ALA A 66 11.18 0.33 -3.92
CA ALA A 66 11.98 0.35 -2.71
C ALA A 66 11.15 -0.29 -1.59
N LEU A 67 11.76 -1.17 -0.80
CA LEU A 67 11.03 -1.79 0.32
C LEU A 67 11.17 -0.93 1.58
N VAL A 68 10.04 -0.60 2.21
CA VAL A 68 10.03 0.03 3.53
C VAL A 68 9.91 -1.04 4.60
N PRO A 69 10.61 -0.88 5.74
CA PRO A 69 10.59 -1.89 6.79
C PRO A 69 9.25 -1.93 7.52
N ILE A 70 8.87 -3.12 7.98
CA ILE A 70 7.79 -3.33 8.92
C ILE A 70 8.44 -3.91 10.16
N ASP A 71 8.72 -3.06 11.13
CA ASP A 71 9.31 -3.45 12.41
C ASP A 71 8.26 -3.48 13.52
N GLN A 72 8.70 -3.78 14.74
CA GLN A 72 7.78 -3.84 15.88
C GLN A 72 7.08 -2.49 16.11
N ALA A 73 7.79 -1.39 15.93
CA ALA A 73 7.20 -0.07 16.11
C ALA A 73 6.09 0.22 15.08
N THR A 74 6.23 -0.28 13.85
CA THR A 74 5.19 -0.19 12.83
C THR A 74 3.94 -0.97 13.25
N LEU A 75 4.12 -2.19 13.76
CA LEU A 75 3.01 -3.02 14.22
C LEU A 75 2.34 -2.43 15.46
N ASP A 76 3.13 -1.88 16.39
CA ASP A 76 2.58 -1.17 17.57
C ASP A 76 1.74 0.03 17.14
N ARG A 77 2.18 0.78 16.14
CA ARG A 77 1.41 1.90 15.60
C ARG A 77 0.10 1.43 14.97
N ALA A 78 0.12 0.31 14.25
CA ALA A 78 -1.10 -0.27 13.67
C ALA A 78 -2.11 -0.63 14.76
N ILE A 79 -1.65 -1.21 15.88
CA ILE A 79 -2.51 -1.53 17.04
C ILE A 79 -3.09 -0.25 17.64
N GLU A 80 -2.29 0.79 17.79
CA GLU A 80 -2.73 2.08 18.32
C GLU A 80 -3.82 2.69 17.43
N VAL A 81 -3.62 2.68 16.10
CA VAL A 81 -4.60 3.20 15.13
C VAL A 81 -5.89 2.38 15.20
N GLN A 82 -5.79 1.05 15.29
CA GLN A 82 -6.96 0.20 15.49
C GLN A 82 -7.75 0.61 16.74
N GLY A 83 -7.03 0.91 17.83
CA GLY A 83 -7.64 1.41 19.07
C GLY A 83 -8.37 2.73 18.89
N LEU A 84 -7.78 3.66 18.14
CA LEU A 84 -8.44 4.95 17.82
C LEU A 84 -9.72 4.74 17.02
N LEU A 85 -9.71 3.81 16.08
CA LEU A 85 -10.91 3.44 15.32
C LEU A 85 -11.94 2.75 16.22
N ALA A 86 -11.49 1.94 17.18
CA ALA A 86 -12.37 1.26 18.12
C ALA A 86 -13.15 2.24 19.01
N GLU A 87 -12.57 3.38 19.36
CA GLU A 87 -13.25 4.43 20.09
C GLU A 87 -14.45 5.00 19.34
N LYS A 88 -14.44 4.85 18.01
CA LYS A 88 -15.56 5.22 17.12
C LYS A 88 -16.39 4.01 16.68
N ALA A 89 -16.19 2.85 17.28
CA ALA A 89 -16.79 1.58 16.90
C ALA A 89 -16.49 1.19 15.43
N GLN A 90 -15.32 1.56 14.91
CA GLN A 90 -14.91 1.35 13.51
C GLN A 90 -13.68 0.45 13.36
N HIS A 91 -13.25 -0.25 14.40
CA HIS A 91 -12.03 -1.07 14.38
C HIS A 91 -12.11 -2.27 13.44
N ARG A 92 -13.32 -2.67 13.02
CA ARG A 92 -13.50 -3.76 12.04
C ARG A 92 -13.69 -3.26 10.60
N ALA A 93 -13.80 -1.95 10.41
CA ALA A 93 -14.07 -1.37 9.10
C ALA A 93 -12.82 -1.35 8.21
N ALA A 94 -11.63 -1.29 8.81
CA ALA A 94 -10.36 -1.38 8.09
C ALA A 94 -9.76 -2.77 8.28
N SER A 95 -9.22 -3.35 7.20
CA SER A 95 -8.58 -4.67 7.27
C SER A 95 -7.26 -4.60 8.03
N ILE A 96 -6.82 -5.72 8.59
CA ILE A 96 -5.53 -5.81 9.29
C ILE A 96 -4.37 -5.46 8.35
N PRO A 97 -4.27 -6.03 7.12
CA PRO A 97 -3.22 -5.63 6.20
C PRO A 97 -3.20 -4.12 5.91
N ASP A 98 -4.34 -3.48 5.74
CA ASP A 98 -4.42 -2.05 5.46
C ASP A 98 -3.92 -1.21 6.65
N LEU A 99 -4.21 -1.64 7.89
CA LEU A 99 -3.68 -0.99 9.09
C LEU A 99 -2.14 -1.04 9.10
N VAL A 100 -1.56 -2.17 8.73
CA VAL A 100 -0.10 -2.34 8.70
C VAL A 100 0.53 -1.53 7.57
N VAL A 101 -0.05 -1.55 6.38
CA VAL A 101 0.43 -0.75 5.24
C VAL A 101 0.37 0.74 5.57
N ALA A 102 -0.74 1.20 6.15
CA ALA A 102 -0.90 2.60 6.54
C ALA A 102 0.15 3.02 7.57
N ALA A 103 0.39 2.19 8.59
CA ALA A 103 1.40 2.46 9.61
C ALA A 103 2.81 2.51 9.00
N ALA A 104 3.13 1.60 8.06
CA ALA A 104 4.41 1.61 7.36
C ALA A 104 4.60 2.91 6.56
N GLY A 105 3.57 3.34 5.83
CA GLY A 105 3.61 4.59 5.08
C GLY A 105 3.78 5.82 5.98
N GLU A 106 3.03 5.88 7.06
CA GLU A 106 3.13 6.98 8.02
C GLU A 106 4.53 7.08 8.61
N ARG A 107 5.09 5.97 9.06
CA ARG A 107 6.42 5.95 9.66
C ARG A 107 7.54 6.27 8.67
N ALA A 108 7.37 5.90 7.42
CA ALA A 108 8.35 6.20 6.37
C ALA A 108 8.19 7.62 5.79
N GLY A 109 7.17 8.35 6.20
CA GLY A 109 6.90 9.70 5.67
C GLY A 109 6.40 9.69 4.23
N LEU A 110 5.71 8.63 3.82
CA LEU A 110 5.23 8.43 2.45
C LEU A 110 3.71 8.59 2.37
N THR A 111 3.25 9.04 1.20
CA THR A 111 1.83 9.03 0.87
C THR A 111 1.42 7.60 0.48
N VAL A 112 0.35 7.08 1.08
CA VAL A 112 -0.18 5.77 0.67
C VAL A 112 -0.98 5.93 -0.62
N LEU A 113 -0.53 5.26 -1.67
CA LEU A 113 -1.21 5.25 -2.96
C LEU A 113 -2.11 4.01 -3.02
N HIS A 114 -3.42 4.22 -3.17
CA HIS A 114 -4.40 3.15 -3.00
C HIS A 114 -5.60 3.28 -3.94
N TYR A 115 -6.42 2.24 -3.93
CA TYR A 115 -7.77 2.26 -4.48
C TYR A 115 -8.72 1.53 -3.52
N ASP A 116 -8.76 2.00 -2.26
CA ASP A 116 -9.54 1.38 -1.18
C ASP A 116 -9.90 2.45 -0.14
N ALA A 117 -11.19 2.61 0.12
CA ALA A 117 -11.69 3.59 1.08
C ALA A 117 -11.22 3.35 2.52
N ASP A 118 -10.71 2.17 2.85
CA ASP A 118 -10.14 1.88 4.18
C ASP A 118 -9.04 2.89 4.54
N PHE A 119 -8.24 3.33 3.55
CA PHE A 119 -7.17 4.31 3.81
C PHE A 119 -7.70 5.70 4.12
N GLU A 120 -8.83 6.10 3.54
CA GLU A 120 -9.50 7.34 3.95
C GLU A 120 -9.98 7.26 5.39
N LEU A 121 -10.58 6.12 5.76
CA LEU A 121 -11.03 5.89 7.13
C LEU A 121 -9.87 5.96 8.12
N ILE A 122 -8.77 5.29 7.83
CA ILE A 122 -7.56 5.32 8.66
C ILE A 122 -7.05 6.76 8.80
N ALA A 123 -7.03 7.52 7.70
CA ALA A 123 -6.57 8.91 7.72
C ALA A 123 -7.44 9.82 8.59
N THR A 124 -8.70 9.46 8.84
CA THR A 124 -9.55 10.26 9.76
C THR A 124 -9.03 10.28 11.19
N VAL A 125 -8.25 9.29 11.61
CA VAL A 125 -7.68 9.21 12.96
C VAL A 125 -6.17 9.44 13.00
N THR A 126 -5.47 9.35 11.87
CA THR A 126 -4.01 9.55 11.81
C THR A 126 -3.63 10.90 11.21
N GLY A 127 -4.44 11.44 10.32
CA GLY A 127 -4.09 12.63 9.54
C GLY A 127 -3.00 12.38 8.48
N GLN A 128 -2.61 11.11 8.25
CA GLN A 128 -1.55 10.80 7.29
C GLN A 128 -1.98 11.04 5.84
N PRO A 129 -1.04 11.37 4.93
CA PRO A 129 -1.37 11.58 3.53
C PRO A 129 -1.71 10.26 2.84
N THR A 130 -2.83 10.24 2.13
CA THR A 130 -3.26 9.14 1.28
C THR A 130 -3.74 9.70 -0.06
N GLU A 131 -3.64 8.90 -1.11
CA GLU A 131 -3.99 9.34 -2.46
C GLU A 131 -4.65 8.21 -3.23
N TRP A 132 -5.78 8.49 -3.86
CA TRP A 132 -6.39 7.57 -4.82
C TRP A 132 -5.53 7.54 -6.08
N VAL A 133 -5.16 6.35 -6.56
CA VAL A 133 -4.34 6.21 -7.78
C VAL A 133 -5.04 6.79 -9.01
N VAL A 134 -6.36 6.65 -9.05
CA VAL A 134 -7.27 7.29 -10.00
C VAL A 134 -8.51 7.71 -9.21
N PRO A 135 -9.34 8.63 -9.69
CA PRO A 135 -10.51 9.08 -8.94
C PRO A 135 -11.39 7.91 -8.52
N ARG A 136 -11.86 7.94 -7.27
CA ARG A 136 -12.76 6.93 -6.73
C ARG A 136 -13.98 6.74 -7.62
N GLY A 137 -14.28 5.49 -7.97
CA GLY A 137 -15.43 5.17 -8.82
C GLY A 137 -15.16 5.31 -10.32
N SER A 138 -13.94 5.75 -10.74
CA SER A 138 -13.58 5.86 -12.16
C SER A 138 -13.27 4.51 -12.81
N ILE A 139 -12.99 3.51 -12.00
CA ILE A 139 -12.82 2.12 -12.40
C ILE A 139 -13.62 1.23 -11.45
N ASP A 140 -13.82 -0.02 -11.80
CA ASP A 140 -14.55 -0.99 -10.97
C ASP A 140 -13.78 -1.43 -9.72
#